data_5097c69da19e91ade0109bb4781c903b
#
_entry.id   5097c69da19e91ade0109bb4781c903b
#
_cell.length_a   1.000
_cell.length_b   1.000
_cell.length_c   1.000
_cell.angle_alpha   90.00
_cell.angle_beta   90.00
_cell.angle_gamma   90.00
#
_symmetry.space_group_name_H-M   'P 1'
#
loop_
_entity.id
_entity.type
_entity.pdbx_description
1 polymer ?
#
loop_
_entity_poly.entity_id
_entity_poly.type
_entity_poly.pdbx_seq_one_letter_code
_entity_poly.pdbx_strand_id
1 'polypeptide(L)'
;RMTAQISIDDDRDYAQIMPAAVELIESLEIADSRRPVSPGDVRRLLEQADELLRRVHQAERNLPDKRESGMSISTTRGRPAFNDIKGDYRRLFESCTIRDKHRSTVSWYMSKLLNEGYQARWYKVAQEICCPWYFVAIIHAMEAAFNFRSHLHNGDSLRQRTRRIPRNRPAVWNPPNDWQTSAVDALRYDGFQDLTDWSLERMLYRWESYNGFRSRRNGINTPYLWSFSNHYAKGKFVADNVWDSNAVSKQCGAAVLLRVLVDRKLIRLEA
;
A
#
# COMPACT_ATOMS: atom_id res chain seq x y z
N ARG A 1 22.05 25.29 17.21
CA ARG A 1 22.21 23.83 17.42
C ARG A 1 21.22 23.41 18.49
N MET A 2 20.04 23.04 18.11
CA MET A 2 19.11 22.29 18.95
C MET A 2 18.52 21.20 18.03
N THR A 3 19.03 20.00 18.14
CA THR A 3 18.36 18.81 17.62
C THR A 3 17.24 18.48 18.60
N ALA A 4 16.03 18.89 18.27
CA ALA A 4 14.86 18.43 19.00
C ALA A 4 14.69 16.93 18.71
N GLN A 5 14.95 16.11 19.69
CA GLN A 5 14.67 14.69 19.70
C GLN A 5 13.15 14.57 19.96
N ILE A 6 12.37 14.41 18.88
CA ILE A 6 10.94 14.19 18.98
C ILE A 6 10.75 12.72 19.37
N SER A 7 10.38 12.48 20.60
CA SER A 7 9.89 11.19 21.07
C SER A 7 8.43 11.08 20.71
N ILE A 8 8.10 10.16 19.80
CA ILE A 8 6.71 9.90 19.41
C ILE A 8 6.23 8.71 20.25
N ASP A 9 5.60 9.02 21.37
CA ASP A 9 5.08 8.00 22.32
C ASP A 9 3.55 8.04 22.47
N ASP A 10 2.83 8.85 21.67
CA ASP A 10 1.38 8.98 21.83
C ASP A 10 0.63 9.10 20.48
N ASP A 11 -0.53 8.42 20.37
CA ASP A 11 -1.44 8.45 19.20
C ASP A 11 -1.86 9.87 18.77
N ARG A 12 -1.75 10.86 19.66
CA ARG A 12 -2.04 12.26 19.37
C ARG A 12 -1.02 12.91 18.44
N ASP A 13 0.23 12.50 18.52
CA ASP A 13 1.32 13.06 17.71
C ASP A 13 1.19 12.65 16.25
N TYR A 14 0.67 11.44 16.00
CA TYR A 14 0.43 10.94 14.65
C TYR A 14 -0.63 11.74 13.88
N ALA A 15 -1.75 12.07 14.52
CA ALA A 15 -2.81 12.86 13.91
C ALA A 15 -2.35 14.29 13.55
N GLN A 16 -1.31 14.81 14.21
CA GLN A 16 -0.71 16.11 13.90
C GLN A 16 0.39 16.04 12.84
N ILE A 17 1.14 14.94 12.78
CA ILE A 17 2.26 14.76 11.84
C ILE A 17 1.76 14.58 10.39
N MET A 18 0.65 13.90 10.17
CA MET A 18 0.12 13.65 8.84
C MET A 18 -0.26 14.91 8.06
N PRO A 19 -0.99 15.88 8.65
CA PRO A 19 -1.28 17.13 7.96
C PRO A 19 0.00 17.92 7.63
N ALA A 20 0.95 17.97 8.56
CA ALA A 20 2.22 18.68 8.38
C ALA A 20 3.11 18.03 7.30
N ALA A 21 3.12 16.71 7.20
CA ALA A 21 3.85 15.99 6.15
C ALA A 21 3.24 16.26 4.75
N VAL A 22 1.93 16.30 4.67
CA VAL A 22 1.22 16.62 3.42
C VAL A 22 1.44 18.09 3.04
N GLU A 23 1.37 19.00 3.98
CA GLU A 23 1.61 20.42 3.77
C GLU A 23 3.05 20.70 3.35
N LEU A 24 4.01 19.95 3.89
CA LEU A 24 5.42 19.99 3.48
C LEU A 24 5.58 19.54 2.03
N ILE A 25 4.94 18.43 1.63
CA ILE A 25 4.98 17.93 0.26
C ILE A 25 4.32 18.92 -0.71
N GLU A 26 3.16 19.47 -0.36
CA GLU A 26 2.48 20.50 -1.15
C GLU A 26 3.31 21.79 -1.24
N SER A 27 4.00 22.16 -0.17
CA SER A 27 4.90 23.33 -0.14
C SER A 27 6.15 23.14 -1.00
N LEU A 28 6.63 21.89 -1.12
CA LEU A 28 7.75 21.53 -2.00
C LEU A 28 7.39 21.57 -3.47
N GLU A 29 6.17 21.16 -3.82
CA GLU A 29 5.65 21.28 -5.19
C GLU A 29 5.42 22.75 -5.60
N ILE A 30 5.09 23.63 -4.64
CA ILE A 30 4.91 25.08 -4.85
C ILE A 30 6.26 25.82 -4.87
N ALA A 31 7.27 25.37 -4.11
CA ALA A 31 8.59 26.01 -4.05
C ALA A 31 9.39 25.83 -5.36
N ASP A 32 9.10 24.80 -6.15
CA ASP A 32 9.69 24.58 -7.47
C ASP A 32 9.33 25.70 -8.48
N SER A 33 8.33 26.54 -8.18
CA SER A 33 7.87 27.61 -9.06
C SER A 33 8.51 28.98 -8.80
N ARG A 34 9.32 29.20 -7.75
CA ARG A 34 9.70 30.55 -7.32
C ARG A 34 11.18 30.84 -6.98
N ARG A 35 12.08 29.86 -6.90
CA ARG A 35 13.54 30.05 -6.75
C ARG A 35 14.31 28.87 -7.35
N PRO A 36 15.50 29.10 -7.95
CA PRO A 36 16.38 27.99 -8.33
C PRO A 36 16.90 27.29 -7.04
N VAL A 37 16.25 26.21 -6.69
CA VAL A 37 16.68 25.33 -5.59
C VAL A 37 17.82 24.46 -6.13
N SER A 38 18.93 24.34 -5.40
CA SER A 38 20.03 23.51 -5.88
C SER A 38 19.63 22.04 -5.93
N PRO A 39 20.16 21.25 -6.89
CA PRO A 39 19.88 19.82 -6.95
C PRO A 39 20.19 19.07 -5.65
N GLY A 40 21.12 19.57 -4.83
CA GLY A 40 21.45 19.03 -3.52
C GLY A 40 20.38 19.27 -2.48
N ASP A 41 19.73 20.43 -2.52
CA ASP A 41 18.63 20.77 -1.58
C ASP A 41 17.38 19.98 -1.90
N VAL A 42 17.05 19.83 -3.20
CA VAL A 42 15.93 18.98 -3.66
C VAL A 42 16.15 17.53 -3.21
N ARG A 43 17.36 17.00 -3.37
CA ARG A 43 17.67 15.63 -2.93
C ARG A 43 17.51 15.47 -1.43
N ARG A 44 17.97 16.42 -0.62
CA ARG A 44 17.86 16.41 0.84
C ARG A 44 16.41 16.47 1.30
N LEU A 45 15.60 17.33 0.67
CA LEU A 45 14.18 17.48 0.96
C LEU A 45 13.39 16.24 0.58
N LEU A 46 13.70 15.61 -0.56
CA LEU A 46 13.10 14.34 -0.97
C LEU A 46 13.49 13.19 0.00
N GLU A 47 14.74 13.15 0.47
CA GLU A 47 15.18 12.16 1.47
C GLU A 47 14.48 12.38 2.82
N GLN A 48 14.24 13.63 3.23
CA GLN A 48 13.49 13.95 4.45
C GLN A 48 12.01 13.64 4.31
N ALA A 49 11.39 13.93 3.17
CA ALA A 49 10.01 13.57 2.88
C ALA A 49 9.83 12.05 2.82
N ASP A 50 10.74 11.34 2.19
CA ASP A 50 10.75 9.87 2.16
C ASP A 50 10.93 9.27 3.57
N GLU A 51 11.74 9.88 4.42
CA GLU A 51 11.91 9.45 5.81
C GLU A 51 10.65 9.72 6.64
N LEU A 52 10.04 10.88 6.46
CA LEU A 52 8.81 11.24 7.15
C LEU A 52 7.64 10.35 6.71
N LEU A 53 7.47 10.11 5.42
CA LEU A 53 6.49 9.16 4.87
C LEU A 53 6.74 7.73 5.39
N ARG A 54 7.99 7.32 5.50
CA ARG A 54 8.35 6.02 6.10
C ARG A 54 7.93 5.95 7.56
N ARG A 55 8.16 7.01 8.35
CA ARG A 55 7.76 7.07 9.78
C ARG A 55 6.25 7.08 9.94
N VAL A 56 5.56 7.78 9.07
CA VAL A 56 4.10 7.85 9.05
C VAL A 56 3.49 6.49 8.73
N HIS A 57 3.87 5.87 7.61
CA HIS A 57 3.41 4.52 7.25
C HIS A 57 3.80 3.48 8.29
N GLN A 58 4.80 3.76 9.07
CA GLN A 58 5.29 2.91 10.12
C GLN A 58 4.51 3.04 11.41
N ALA A 59 4.14 4.25 11.81
CA ALA A 59 3.24 4.45 12.93
C ALA A 59 1.89 3.78 12.64
N GLU A 60 1.38 3.86 11.39
CA GLU A 60 0.18 3.13 10.95
C GLU A 60 0.25 1.61 11.13
N ARG A 61 1.44 1.02 11.02
CA ARG A 61 1.66 -0.43 11.12
C ARG A 61 2.07 -0.91 12.51
N ASN A 62 2.60 -0.03 13.36
CA ASN A 62 3.06 -0.38 14.70
C ASN A 62 1.96 -0.40 15.77
N LEU A 63 0.77 0.00 15.39
CA LEU A 63 -0.37 -0.19 16.27
C LEU A 63 -0.61 -1.70 16.42
N PRO A 64 -0.78 -2.21 17.64
CA PRO A 64 -0.76 -3.63 17.91
C PRO A 64 -1.77 -4.38 17.06
N ASP A 65 -1.28 -5.14 16.09
CA ASP A 65 -2.10 -6.11 15.39
C ASP A 65 -2.47 -7.18 16.39
N LYS A 66 -3.75 -7.25 16.76
CA LYS A 66 -4.31 -8.29 17.63
C LYS A 66 -4.16 -9.71 17.04
N ARG A 67 -3.21 -9.94 16.14
CA ARG A 67 -2.88 -11.29 15.63
C ARG A 67 -1.90 -12.05 16.51
N GLU A 68 -1.36 -11.42 17.56
CA GLU A 68 -0.48 -12.10 18.51
C GLU A 68 -1.19 -12.43 19.84
N SER A 69 -2.23 -13.19 19.80
CA SER A 69 -2.47 -14.20 20.84
C SER A 69 -2.64 -15.53 20.12
N GLY A 70 -1.59 -16.33 20.17
CA GLY A 70 -1.60 -17.69 19.70
C GLY A 70 -2.67 -18.50 20.41
N MET A 71 -3.86 -18.40 19.91
CA MET A 71 -4.93 -19.34 20.16
C MET A 71 -5.80 -19.38 18.92
N SER A 72 -5.66 -20.50 18.20
CA SER A 72 -6.60 -20.91 17.18
C SER A 72 -8.01 -20.90 17.76
N ILE A 73 -8.63 -19.75 17.74
CA ILE A 73 -10.06 -19.63 17.89
C ILE A 73 -10.58 -19.26 16.51
N SER A 74 -11.20 -20.23 15.87
CA SER A 74 -12.09 -20.03 14.74
C SER A 74 -13.10 -18.94 15.11
N THR A 75 -12.74 -17.68 14.90
CA THR A 75 -13.67 -16.55 14.96
C THR A 75 -13.91 -16.03 13.56
N THR A 76 -14.79 -16.68 12.84
CA THR A 76 -15.50 -16.19 11.67
C THR A 76 -16.32 -14.91 11.91
N ARG A 77 -16.16 -14.26 13.06
CA ARG A 77 -16.83 -12.99 13.37
C ARG A 77 -16.10 -11.81 12.75
N GLY A 78 -16.37 -11.56 11.47
CA GLY A 78 -15.99 -10.29 10.85
C GLY A 78 -15.35 -10.34 9.46
N ARG A 79 -14.93 -11.50 8.97
CA ARG A 79 -14.46 -11.67 7.59
C ARG A 79 -15.60 -12.27 6.76
N PRO A 80 -16.15 -11.56 5.77
CA PRO A 80 -17.19 -12.13 4.90
C PRO A 80 -16.62 -13.29 4.09
N ALA A 81 -17.42 -14.32 3.86
CA ALA A 81 -17.01 -15.40 2.98
C ALA A 81 -16.89 -14.87 1.55
N PHE A 82 -15.88 -15.38 0.83
CA PHE A 82 -15.63 -14.94 -0.55
C PHE A 82 -16.88 -15.06 -1.44
N ASN A 83 -17.58 -16.18 -1.34
CA ASN A 83 -18.76 -16.44 -2.17
C ASN A 83 -19.89 -15.47 -1.92
N ASP A 84 -19.98 -14.89 -0.73
CA ASP A 84 -21.04 -13.94 -0.38
C ASP A 84 -20.82 -12.56 -1.03
N ILE A 85 -19.57 -12.21 -1.33
CA ILE A 85 -19.21 -10.86 -1.79
C ILE A 85 -18.51 -10.82 -3.15
N LYS A 86 -18.22 -11.97 -3.77
CA LYS A 86 -17.53 -12.00 -5.08
C LYS A 86 -18.29 -11.25 -6.17
N GLY A 87 -19.62 -11.31 -6.18
CA GLY A 87 -20.46 -10.59 -7.14
C GLY A 87 -20.36 -9.07 -6.98
N ASP A 88 -20.16 -8.57 -5.76
CA ASP A 88 -19.91 -7.14 -5.51
C ASP A 88 -18.63 -6.67 -6.18
N TYR A 89 -17.55 -7.45 -6.07
CA TYR A 89 -16.26 -7.08 -6.69
C TYR A 89 -16.40 -6.96 -8.21
N ARG A 90 -17.03 -7.93 -8.86
CA ARG A 90 -17.25 -7.89 -10.33
C ARG A 90 -18.06 -6.66 -10.70
N ARG A 91 -19.22 -6.46 -10.10
CA ARG A 91 -20.11 -5.32 -10.34
C ARG A 91 -19.41 -3.97 -10.15
N LEU A 92 -18.68 -3.82 -9.04
CA LEU A 92 -17.94 -2.59 -8.75
C LEU A 92 -16.79 -2.38 -9.74
N PHE A 93 -16.07 -3.44 -10.12
CA PHE A 93 -14.97 -3.32 -11.06
C PHE A 93 -15.43 -2.96 -12.48
N GLU A 94 -16.50 -3.58 -12.95
CA GLU A 94 -17.08 -3.32 -14.28
C GLU A 94 -17.56 -1.87 -14.42
N SER A 95 -18.16 -1.31 -13.37
CA SER A 95 -18.66 0.07 -13.33
C SER A 95 -17.65 1.09 -12.77
N CYS A 96 -16.39 0.68 -12.55
CA CYS A 96 -15.37 1.54 -12.00
C CYS A 96 -14.92 2.60 -13.01
N THR A 97 -15.06 3.86 -12.65
CA THR A 97 -14.55 5.01 -13.40
C THR A 97 -13.66 5.89 -12.53
N ILE A 98 -12.59 6.43 -13.11
CA ILE A 98 -11.66 7.29 -12.41
C ILE A 98 -12.20 8.71 -12.39
N ARG A 99 -12.22 9.33 -11.22
CA ARG A 99 -12.62 10.73 -11.09
C ARG A 99 -11.57 11.64 -11.73
N ASP A 100 -12.01 12.63 -12.50
CA ASP A 100 -11.15 13.49 -13.32
C ASP A 100 -10.03 14.16 -12.50
N LYS A 101 -10.35 14.64 -11.30
CA LYS A 101 -9.36 15.26 -10.39
C LYS A 101 -8.19 14.36 -9.98
N HIS A 102 -8.27 13.06 -10.21
CA HIS A 102 -7.23 12.09 -9.86
C HIS A 102 -6.47 11.54 -11.07
N ARG A 103 -6.82 11.95 -12.31
CA ARG A 103 -6.20 11.41 -13.53
C ARG A 103 -4.68 11.61 -13.57
N SER A 104 -4.18 12.77 -13.16
CA SER A 104 -2.73 13.05 -13.10
C SER A 104 -2.01 12.13 -12.14
N THR A 105 -2.57 11.96 -10.94
CA THR A 105 -1.99 11.05 -9.92
C THR A 105 -2.01 9.60 -10.40
N VAL A 106 -3.12 9.14 -11.00
CA VAL A 106 -3.19 7.79 -11.60
C VAL A 106 -2.16 7.63 -12.70
N SER A 107 -1.95 8.65 -13.54
CA SER A 107 -0.91 8.62 -14.58
C SER A 107 0.49 8.46 -13.99
N TRP A 108 0.78 9.08 -12.85
CA TRP A 108 2.03 8.87 -12.14
C TRP A 108 2.20 7.41 -11.68
N TYR A 109 1.16 6.80 -11.07
CA TYR A 109 1.20 5.37 -10.72
C TYR A 109 1.46 4.51 -11.94
N MET A 110 0.80 4.81 -13.06
CA MET A 110 0.99 4.09 -14.31
C MET A 110 2.40 4.22 -14.87
N SER A 111 3.04 5.38 -14.78
CA SER A 111 4.44 5.54 -15.20
C SER A 111 5.40 4.65 -14.42
N LYS A 112 5.10 4.40 -13.13
CA LYS A 112 5.87 3.45 -12.31
C LYS A 112 5.57 2.00 -12.69
N LEU A 113 4.30 1.65 -12.85
CA LEU A 113 3.88 0.30 -13.24
C LEU A 113 4.41 -0.12 -14.62
N LEU A 114 4.60 0.84 -15.52
CA LEU A 114 5.12 0.60 -16.87
C LEU A 114 6.65 0.74 -16.97
N ASN A 115 7.33 1.02 -15.89
CA ASN A 115 8.79 1.07 -15.89
C ASN A 115 9.37 -0.34 -16.02
N GLU A 116 10.10 -0.59 -17.10
CA GLU A 116 10.65 -1.93 -17.43
C GLU A 116 11.57 -2.48 -16.34
N GLY A 117 12.42 -1.63 -15.75
CA GLY A 117 13.30 -2.04 -14.65
C GLY A 117 12.53 -2.44 -13.39
N TYR A 118 11.37 -1.82 -13.15
CA TYR A 118 10.47 -2.20 -12.06
C TYR A 118 9.75 -3.50 -12.37
N GLN A 119 9.20 -3.63 -13.58
CA GLN A 119 8.50 -4.82 -14.03
C GLN A 119 9.40 -6.06 -13.96
N ALA A 120 10.66 -5.97 -14.41
CA ALA A 120 11.60 -7.07 -14.33
C ALA A 120 11.78 -7.61 -12.90
N ARG A 121 11.72 -6.73 -11.89
CA ARG A 121 11.80 -7.13 -10.49
C ARG A 121 10.51 -7.80 -10.01
N TRP A 122 9.34 -7.27 -10.38
CA TRP A 122 8.05 -7.87 -10.02
C TRP A 122 7.83 -9.21 -10.70
N TYR A 123 8.24 -9.36 -11.98
CA TYR A 123 8.18 -10.64 -12.69
C TYR A 123 8.97 -11.75 -11.98
N LYS A 124 10.18 -11.45 -11.49
CA LYS A 124 10.98 -12.45 -10.76
C LYS A 124 10.28 -12.92 -9.48
N VAL A 125 9.72 -11.98 -8.71
CA VAL A 125 8.94 -12.33 -7.50
C VAL A 125 7.67 -13.10 -7.87
N ALA A 126 6.97 -12.67 -8.91
CA ALA A 126 5.74 -13.28 -9.37
C ALA A 126 5.95 -14.74 -9.84
N GLN A 127 7.05 -15.01 -10.55
CA GLN A 127 7.43 -16.38 -10.95
C GLN A 127 7.67 -17.28 -9.75
N GLU A 128 8.34 -16.77 -8.72
CA GLU A 128 8.65 -17.57 -7.53
C GLU A 128 7.43 -17.83 -6.63
N ILE A 129 6.46 -16.94 -6.65
CA ILE A 129 5.19 -17.04 -5.90
C ILE A 129 4.10 -17.76 -6.70
N CYS A 130 4.27 -17.92 -8.01
CA CYS A 130 3.25 -18.41 -8.94
C CYS A 130 2.01 -17.49 -8.99
N CYS A 131 2.23 -16.17 -9.15
CA CYS A 131 1.16 -15.19 -9.20
C CYS A 131 1.34 -14.21 -10.38
N PRO A 132 0.32 -13.45 -10.76
CA PRO A 132 0.44 -12.40 -11.76
C PRO A 132 1.42 -11.29 -11.30
N TRP A 133 2.30 -10.82 -12.18
CA TRP A 133 3.26 -9.77 -11.85
C TRP A 133 2.60 -8.47 -11.33
N TYR A 134 1.44 -8.14 -11.89
CA TYR A 134 0.69 -6.94 -11.49
C TYR A 134 0.08 -7.07 -10.10
N PHE A 135 -0.15 -8.29 -9.61
CA PHE A 135 -0.54 -8.51 -8.21
C PHE A 135 0.56 -8.03 -7.26
N VAL A 136 1.81 -8.43 -7.53
CA VAL A 136 3.00 -7.99 -6.77
C VAL A 136 3.21 -6.49 -6.90
N ALA A 137 3.12 -5.96 -8.11
CA ALA A 137 3.32 -4.54 -8.40
C ALA A 137 2.32 -3.64 -7.66
N ILE A 138 1.05 -4.02 -7.63
CA ILE A 138 0.00 -3.26 -6.95
C ILE A 138 0.17 -3.32 -5.44
N ILE A 139 0.51 -4.48 -4.84
CA ILE A 139 0.86 -4.55 -3.41
C ILE A 139 2.05 -3.63 -3.12
N HIS A 140 3.10 -3.65 -3.96
CA HIS A 140 4.26 -2.78 -3.77
C HIS A 140 3.90 -1.28 -3.86
N ALA A 141 2.98 -0.92 -4.76
CA ALA A 141 2.43 0.43 -4.82
C ALA A 141 1.71 0.82 -3.54
N MET A 142 0.86 -0.08 -3.03
CA MET A 142 0.02 0.16 -1.86
C MET A 142 0.82 0.23 -0.57
N GLU A 143 1.77 -0.69 -0.37
CA GLU A 143 2.48 -0.85 0.90
C GLU A 143 3.77 -0.04 1.00
N ALA A 144 4.43 0.22 -0.12
CA ALA A 144 5.75 0.83 -0.12
C ALA A 144 5.92 1.97 -1.14
N ALA A 145 4.85 2.44 -1.78
CA ALA A 145 4.91 3.49 -2.80
C ALA A 145 6.03 3.26 -3.85
N PHE A 146 6.20 2.01 -4.28
CA PHE A 146 7.26 1.55 -5.19
C PHE A 146 8.70 1.68 -4.68
N ASN A 147 8.90 1.81 -3.36
CA ASN A 147 10.22 1.94 -2.78
C ASN A 147 10.94 0.59 -2.67
N PHE A 148 11.85 0.30 -3.59
CA PHE A 148 12.67 -0.91 -3.60
C PHE A 148 13.78 -0.95 -2.53
N ARG A 149 13.88 0.05 -1.65
CA ARG A 149 14.81 0.07 -0.52
C ARG A 149 14.15 -0.35 0.78
N SER A 150 12.89 -0.76 0.74
CA SER A 150 12.09 -1.14 1.90
C SER A 150 11.59 -2.57 1.79
N HIS A 151 11.53 -3.25 2.94
CA HIS A 151 10.87 -4.54 3.03
C HIS A 151 9.36 -4.44 2.74
N LEU A 152 8.83 -5.38 1.97
CA LEU A 152 7.40 -5.42 1.69
C LEU A 152 6.57 -5.85 2.90
N HIS A 153 7.18 -6.50 3.88
CA HIS A 153 6.54 -6.91 5.14
C HIS A 153 5.98 -5.74 5.96
N ASN A 154 6.76 -4.64 6.05
CA ASN A 154 6.48 -3.56 7.01
C ASN A 154 7.18 -2.23 6.69
N GLY A 155 7.79 -2.10 5.51
CA GLY A 155 8.48 -0.89 5.09
C GLY A 155 9.82 -0.61 5.78
N ASP A 156 10.34 -1.53 6.60
CA ASP A 156 11.68 -1.39 7.17
C ASP A 156 12.76 -1.31 6.08
N SER A 157 13.89 -0.68 6.41
CA SER A 157 15.01 -0.57 5.49
C SER A 157 15.60 -1.94 5.13
N LEU A 158 15.83 -2.19 3.85
CA LEU A 158 16.50 -3.40 3.34
C LEU A 158 17.99 -3.52 3.71
N ARG A 159 18.54 -2.61 4.48
CA ARG A 159 19.94 -2.70 4.97
C ARG A 159 20.13 -3.80 6.01
N GLN A 160 19.05 -4.31 6.59
CA GLN A 160 19.02 -5.35 7.62
C GLN A 160 17.69 -6.07 7.59
N ARG A 161 17.55 -7.18 8.30
CA ARG A 161 16.26 -7.84 8.52
C ARG A 161 15.26 -6.89 9.19
N THR A 162 13.97 -7.19 9.06
CA THR A 162 12.92 -6.40 9.71
C THR A 162 13.13 -6.34 11.23
N ARG A 163 12.96 -5.15 11.79
CA ARG A 163 13.00 -4.91 13.24
C ARG A 163 11.62 -4.89 13.87
N ARG A 164 10.62 -4.56 13.07
CA ARG A 164 9.22 -4.52 13.48
C ARG A 164 8.52 -5.81 13.09
N ILE A 165 7.29 -5.96 13.50
CA ILE A 165 6.47 -7.12 13.18
C ILE A 165 6.15 -7.13 11.68
N PRO A 166 6.36 -8.28 11.03
CA PRO A 166 7.04 -9.49 11.53
C PRO A 166 8.55 -9.25 11.68
N ARG A 167 9.11 -9.56 12.87
CA ARG A 167 10.53 -9.33 13.17
C ARG A 167 11.43 -10.37 12.54
N ASN A 168 12.69 -9.98 12.29
CA ASN A 168 13.75 -10.88 11.80
C ASN A 168 13.44 -11.55 10.45
N ARG A 169 12.69 -10.83 9.60
CA ARG A 169 12.37 -11.32 8.24
C ARG A 169 13.24 -10.63 7.20
N PRO A 170 13.56 -11.30 6.08
CA PRO A 170 13.40 -12.74 5.82
C PRO A 170 14.19 -13.60 6.79
N ALA A 171 13.78 -14.84 7.02
CA ALA A 171 14.49 -15.78 7.87
C ALA A 171 15.92 -16.05 7.37
N VAL A 172 16.09 -16.17 6.05
CA VAL A 172 17.40 -16.22 5.38
C VAL A 172 17.62 -14.89 4.67
N TRP A 173 18.62 -14.13 5.10
CA TRP A 173 18.94 -12.81 4.59
C TRP A 173 20.47 -12.64 4.50
N ASN A 174 21.04 -12.95 3.34
CA ASN A 174 22.47 -12.86 3.13
C ASN A 174 22.93 -11.51 2.55
N PRO A 175 22.46 -11.07 1.38
CA PRO A 175 22.85 -9.77 0.87
C PRO A 175 21.95 -8.68 1.45
N PRO A 176 22.51 -7.54 1.84
CA PRO A 176 21.69 -6.36 2.12
C PRO A 176 21.06 -5.84 0.82
N ASN A 177 19.91 -5.19 0.95
CA ASN A 177 19.20 -4.53 -0.16
C ASN A 177 18.66 -5.47 -1.27
N ASP A 178 18.53 -6.76 -1.01
CA ASP A 178 17.86 -7.70 -1.91
C ASP A 178 16.33 -7.62 -1.72
N TRP A 179 15.72 -6.76 -2.52
CA TRP A 179 14.27 -6.56 -2.48
C TRP A 179 13.50 -7.82 -2.91
N GLN A 180 14.02 -8.59 -3.87
CA GLN A 180 13.32 -9.76 -4.40
C GLN A 180 13.16 -10.84 -3.34
N THR A 181 14.25 -11.23 -2.69
CA THR A 181 14.22 -12.20 -1.59
C THR A 181 13.27 -11.74 -0.48
N SER A 182 13.32 -10.46 -0.13
CA SER A 182 12.42 -9.89 0.87
C SER A 182 10.96 -9.92 0.44
N ALA A 183 10.65 -9.58 -0.81
CA ALA A 183 9.28 -9.56 -1.31
C ALA A 183 8.68 -10.96 -1.41
N VAL A 184 9.46 -11.93 -1.86
CA VAL A 184 9.06 -13.35 -1.88
C VAL A 184 8.74 -13.84 -0.48
N ASP A 185 9.62 -13.55 0.48
CA ASP A 185 9.40 -13.93 1.87
C ASP A 185 8.13 -13.27 2.45
N ALA A 186 7.87 -12.00 2.14
CA ALA A 186 6.67 -11.30 2.58
C ALA A 186 5.39 -11.95 2.04
N LEU A 187 5.36 -12.24 0.73
CA LEU A 187 4.19 -12.84 0.10
C LEU A 187 3.94 -14.28 0.56
N ARG A 188 5.02 -15.04 0.85
CA ARG A 188 4.92 -16.37 1.48
C ARG A 188 4.36 -16.27 2.90
N TYR A 189 4.85 -15.32 3.67
CA TYR A 189 4.37 -15.06 5.02
C TYR A 189 2.87 -14.73 5.06
N ASP A 190 2.39 -14.00 4.06
CA ASP A 190 0.97 -13.67 3.92
C ASP A 190 0.13 -14.78 3.25
N GLY A 191 0.73 -15.92 2.94
CA GLY A 191 0.05 -17.11 2.41
C GLY A 191 -0.35 -17.00 0.94
N PHE A 192 0.37 -16.22 0.13
CA PHE A 192 0.11 -16.08 -1.30
C PHE A 192 0.88 -17.03 -2.20
N GLN A 193 1.70 -17.91 -1.65
CA GLN A 193 2.41 -18.92 -2.43
C GLN A 193 1.48 -20.05 -2.88
N ASP A 194 1.73 -20.58 -4.06
CA ASP A 194 1.09 -21.77 -4.64
C ASP A 194 -0.45 -21.66 -4.77
N LEU A 195 -0.96 -20.44 -4.85
CA LEU A 195 -2.35 -20.20 -5.14
C LEU A 195 -2.61 -20.30 -6.64
N THR A 196 -3.71 -20.95 -7.01
CA THR A 196 -4.07 -21.19 -8.42
C THR A 196 -5.18 -20.29 -8.95
N ASP A 197 -6.06 -19.78 -8.08
CA ASP A 197 -7.16 -18.90 -8.47
C ASP A 197 -6.73 -17.44 -8.40
N TRP A 198 -6.41 -16.84 -9.54
CA TRP A 198 -6.06 -15.44 -9.71
C TRP A 198 -7.16 -14.66 -10.47
N SER A 199 -8.39 -15.16 -10.45
CA SER A 199 -9.54 -14.44 -10.98
C SER A 199 -9.67 -13.04 -10.40
N LEU A 200 -10.34 -12.14 -11.14
CA LEU A 200 -10.56 -10.75 -10.74
C LEU A 200 -11.07 -10.65 -9.30
N GLU A 201 -12.12 -11.37 -8.99
CA GLU A 201 -12.79 -11.29 -7.70
C GLU A 201 -11.91 -11.82 -6.57
N ARG A 202 -11.12 -12.85 -6.87
CA ARG A 202 -10.21 -13.43 -5.89
C ARG A 202 -9.05 -12.48 -5.57
N MET A 203 -8.50 -11.79 -6.56
CA MET A 203 -7.47 -10.78 -6.34
C MET A 203 -8.01 -9.60 -5.51
N LEU A 204 -9.19 -9.09 -5.85
CA LEU A 204 -9.80 -7.99 -5.10
C LEU A 204 -10.11 -8.38 -3.65
N TYR A 205 -10.58 -9.62 -3.45
CA TYR A 205 -10.79 -10.16 -2.11
C TYR A 205 -9.48 -10.27 -1.30
N ARG A 206 -8.40 -10.74 -1.92
CA ARG A 206 -7.08 -10.84 -1.29
C ARG A 206 -6.56 -9.47 -0.89
N TRP A 207 -6.63 -8.48 -1.78
CA TRP A 207 -6.23 -7.12 -1.44
C TRP A 207 -7.09 -6.50 -0.35
N GLU A 208 -8.42 -6.69 -0.38
CA GLU A 208 -9.26 -6.19 0.72
C GLU A 208 -8.96 -6.92 2.03
N SER A 209 -8.70 -8.24 1.99
CA SER A 209 -8.34 -8.98 3.19
C SER A 209 -7.01 -8.55 3.80
N TYR A 210 -6.08 -8.10 2.97
CA TYR A 210 -4.80 -7.55 3.38
C TYR A 210 -4.98 -6.30 4.26
N ASN A 211 -5.88 -5.40 3.84
CA ASN A 211 -6.22 -4.18 4.60
C ASN A 211 -7.31 -4.42 5.68
N GLY A 212 -7.98 -5.58 5.64
CA GLY A 212 -9.11 -5.92 6.50
C GLY A 212 -10.46 -5.41 6.00
N PHE A 213 -11.55 -6.07 6.42
CA PHE A 213 -12.92 -5.82 5.96
C PHE A 213 -13.69 -4.78 6.79
N ARG A 214 -12.98 -3.96 7.58
CA ARG A 214 -13.63 -3.00 8.50
C ARG A 214 -14.47 -1.95 7.78
N SER A 215 -14.03 -1.48 6.61
CA SER A 215 -14.77 -0.49 5.83
C SER A 215 -16.16 -0.98 5.43
N ARG A 216 -16.32 -2.26 5.09
CA ARG A 216 -17.62 -2.86 4.77
C ARG A 216 -18.60 -2.79 5.94
N ARG A 217 -18.14 -2.93 7.19
CA ARG A 217 -18.99 -2.81 8.38
C ARG A 217 -19.58 -1.41 8.53
N ASN A 218 -18.89 -0.40 8.00
CA ASN A 218 -19.35 0.98 7.99
C ASN A 218 -20.14 1.32 6.69
N GLY A 219 -20.51 0.30 5.90
CA GLY A 219 -21.25 0.50 4.64
C GLY A 219 -20.44 1.21 3.55
N ILE A 220 -19.11 1.21 3.64
CA ILE A 220 -18.21 1.91 2.74
C ILE A 220 -17.39 0.91 1.92
N ASN A 221 -17.33 1.14 0.62
CA ASN A 221 -16.34 0.47 -0.22
C ASN A 221 -14.94 0.89 0.23
N THR A 222 -14.09 -0.10 0.54
CA THR A 222 -12.77 0.19 1.11
C THR A 222 -11.94 1.13 0.23
N PRO A 223 -11.36 2.21 0.79
CA PRO A 223 -10.46 3.08 0.05
C PRO A 223 -9.23 2.34 -0.49
N TYR A 224 -8.81 1.26 0.16
CA TYR A 224 -7.71 0.43 -0.30
C TYR A 224 -7.92 -0.12 -1.72
N LEU A 225 -9.17 -0.43 -2.08
CA LEU A 225 -9.53 -0.87 -3.43
C LEU A 225 -10.02 0.28 -4.31
N TRP A 226 -10.88 1.17 -3.79
CA TRP A 226 -11.75 2.02 -4.60
C TRP A 226 -11.45 3.51 -4.52
N SER A 227 -10.44 3.93 -3.75
CA SER A 227 -10.04 5.33 -3.73
C SER A 227 -9.66 5.82 -5.13
N PHE A 228 -10.00 7.07 -5.46
CA PHE A 228 -9.90 7.72 -6.76
C PHE A 228 -10.96 7.31 -7.78
N SER A 229 -11.86 6.38 -7.45
CA SER A 229 -12.96 5.99 -8.34
C SER A 229 -14.30 6.60 -7.92
N ASN A 230 -15.32 6.40 -8.78
CA ASN A 230 -16.71 6.71 -8.49
C ASN A 230 -17.29 5.93 -7.30
N HIS A 231 -16.66 4.82 -6.89
CA HIS A 231 -17.12 3.93 -5.81
C HIS A 231 -16.65 4.32 -4.42
N TYR A 232 -15.82 5.35 -4.30
CA TYR A 232 -15.36 5.85 -3.01
C TYR A 232 -15.42 7.38 -2.97
N ALA A 233 -16.03 7.94 -1.92
CA ALA A 233 -16.09 9.38 -1.72
C ALA A 233 -15.25 9.81 -0.52
N LYS A 234 -15.55 9.25 0.65
CA LYS A 234 -14.95 9.57 1.94
C LYS A 234 -15.23 8.45 2.95
N GLY A 235 -14.64 8.56 4.11
CA GLY A 235 -14.71 7.58 5.18
C GLY A 235 -13.51 6.65 5.15
N LYS A 236 -12.68 6.73 6.18
CA LYS A 236 -11.53 5.82 6.36
C LYS A 236 -11.15 5.72 7.83
N PHE A 237 -10.41 4.69 8.17
CA PHE A 237 -9.70 4.66 9.43
C PHE A 237 -8.49 5.59 9.35
N VAL A 238 -8.37 6.52 10.28
CA VAL A 238 -7.29 7.49 10.38
C VAL A 238 -6.24 7.06 11.41
N ALA A 239 -6.60 6.16 12.30
CA ALA A 239 -5.74 5.44 13.22
C ALA A 239 -6.39 4.09 13.55
N ASP A 240 -5.72 3.25 14.38
CA ASP A 240 -6.27 1.97 14.80
C ASP A 240 -7.60 2.17 15.54
N ASN A 241 -8.63 1.54 14.98
CA ASN A 241 -10.01 1.62 15.47
C ASN A 241 -10.62 3.04 15.48
N VAL A 242 -9.94 4.06 14.93
CA VAL A 242 -10.46 5.42 14.82
C VAL A 242 -11.02 5.62 13.42
N TRP A 243 -12.33 5.61 13.31
CA TRP A 243 -13.05 5.88 12.07
C TRP A 243 -13.35 7.37 11.94
N ASP A 244 -13.01 7.94 10.78
CA ASP A 244 -13.43 9.28 10.39
C ASP A 244 -14.27 9.21 9.11
N SER A 245 -15.54 9.55 9.22
CA SER A 245 -16.50 9.53 8.12
C SER A 245 -16.26 10.61 7.08
N ASN A 246 -15.47 11.63 7.38
CA ASN A 246 -15.15 12.74 6.48
C ASN A 246 -13.76 12.65 5.88
N ALA A 247 -12.86 11.87 6.46
CA ALA A 247 -11.52 11.68 5.93
C ALA A 247 -11.55 11.03 4.54
N VAL A 248 -10.70 11.52 3.65
CA VAL A 248 -10.57 11.02 2.27
C VAL A 248 -9.20 10.40 2.08
N SER A 249 -9.15 9.22 1.45
CA SER A 249 -7.89 8.59 1.10
C SER A 249 -7.20 9.38 -0.02
N LYS A 250 -5.91 9.63 0.15
CA LYS A 250 -5.03 10.26 -0.84
C LYS A 250 -4.24 9.25 -1.68
N GLN A 251 -4.38 7.96 -1.40
CA GLN A 251 -3.73 6.87 -2.12
C GLN A 251 -4.66 6.32 -3.19
N CYS A 252 -4.13 5.99 -4.37
CA CYS A 252 -4.89 5.34 -5.42
C CYS A 252 -5.29 3.91 -5.01
N GLY A 253 -6.53 3.54 -5.24
CA GLY A 253 -7.00 2.20 -4.89
C GLY A 253 -6.46 1.10 -5.81
N ALA A 254 -6.25 -0.10 -5.25
CA ALA A 254 -5.70 -1.25 -5.98
C ALA A 254 -6.57 -1.65 -7.19
N ALA A 255 -7.90 -1.65 -7.03
CA ALA A 255 -8.83 -1.94 -8.11
C ALA A 255 -8.78 -0.88 -9.23
N VAL A 256 -8.51 0.38 -8.87
CA VAL A 256 -8.35 1.46 -9.86
C VAL A 256 -7.11 1.23 -10.70
N LEU A 257 -5.97 0.86 -10.08
CA LEU A 257 -4.74 0.55 -10.81
C LEU A 257 -4.95 -0.66 -11.74
N LEU A 258 -5.59 -1.71 -11.23
CA LEU A 258 -5.93 -2.89 -12.04
C LEU A 258 -6.84 -2.53 -13.21
N ARG A 259 -7.86 -1.71 -12.97
CA ARG A 259 -8.79 -1.26 -14.03
C ARG A 259 -8.06 -0.55 -15.16
N VAL A 260 -7.13 0.36 -14.85
CA VAL A 260 -6.35 1.08 -15.87
C VAL A 260 -5.46 0.13 -16.67
N LEU A 261 -4.85 -0.87 -16.03
CA LEU A 261 -4.05 -1.87 -16.74
C LEU A 261 -4.91 -2.67 -17.74
N VAL A 262 -6.12 -3.03 -17.35
CA VAL A 262 -7.08 -3.75 -18.21
C VAL A 262 -7.57 -2.85 -19.35
N ASP A 263 -8.02 -1.63 -19.06
CA ASP A 263 -8.57 -0.70 -20.06
C ASP A 263 -7.54 -0.33 -21.12
N ARG A 264 -6.28 -0.24 -20.74
CA ARG A 264 -5.16 -0.01 -21.68
C ARG A 264 -4.67 -1.28 -22.37
N LYS A 265 -5.31 -2.42 -22.13
CA LYS A 265 -4.95 -3.75 -22.70
C LYS A 265 -3.51 -4.18 -22.40
N LEU A 266 -2.97 -3.72 -21.25
CA LEU A 266 -1.62 -4.05 -20.80
C LEU A 266 -1.57 -5.41 -20.11
N ILE A 267 -2.68 -5.88 -19.61
CA ILE A 267 -2.88 -7.20 -19.02
C ILE A 267 -4.20 -7.80 -19.48
N ARG A 268 -4.31 -9.12 -19.35
CA ARG A 268 -5.58 -9.85 -19.45
C ARG A 268 -5.85 -10.50 -18.09
N LEU A 269 -7.07 -10.42 -17.64
CA LEU A 269 -7.51 -11.13 -16.44
C LEU A 269 -7.86 -12.57 -16.83
N GLU A 270 -7.56 -13.49 -15.93
CA GLU A 270 -8.06 -14.86 -16.05
C GLU A 270 -9.59 -14.86 -15.89
N ALA A 271 -10.24 -15.67 -16.68
CA ALA A 271 -11.71 -15.76 -16.72
C ALA A 271 -12.27 -16.51 -15.50
#